data_e0d4bb220a971a946cf676c4cf7e6012
#
_entry.id   e0d4bb220a971a946cf676c4cf7e6012
#
_cell.length_a   1.000
_cell.length_b   1.000
_cell.length_c   1.000
_cell.angle_alpha   90.00
_cell.angle_beta   90.00
_cell.angle_gamma   90.00
#
_symmetry.space_group_name_H-M   'P 1'
#
loop_
_entity.id
_entity.type
_entity.pdbx_description
1 polymer ?
#
loop_
_entity_poly.entity_id
_entity_poly.type
_entity_poly.pdbx_seq_one_letter_code
_entity_poly.pdbx_strand_id
1 'polypeptide(L)'
;TSKDGSNWSSTATQTYSSNGKIYARLWDGTNFGATATGNFTNIDKTKPVVTGATATTNKIAITATDEASGIIGYAVTTSNTTPSSFTDVASTKTLSVAPTGYRQGTTYYVWVKDAAGNVSASKSTATGKVTDLTAANIKFTYSPSGWTNKDVTATASTTVTGFTLQTSKDGSNWSSTATQTYS
;
A
#
# COMPACT_ATOMS: atom_id res chain seq x y z
N THR A 1 -2.76 -4.06 -43.78
CA THR A 1 -3.45 -3.52 -42.59
C THR A 1 -3.47 -1.99 -42.64
N SER A 2 -4.33 -1.39 -41.83
CA SER A 2 -4.44 0.06 -41.66
C SER A 2 -4.75 0.43 -40.22
N LYS A 3 -4.30 1.61 -39.77
CA LYS A 3 -4.61 2.19 -38.45
C LYS A 3 -5.89 3.05 -38.45
N ASP A 4 -6.25 3.59 -39.59
CA ASP A 4 -7.32 4.58 -39.75
C ASP A 4 -8.42 4.16 -40.77
N GLY A 5 -8.25 3.01 -41.41
CA GLY A 5 -9.15 2.53 -42.47
C GLY A 5 -8.94 3.18 -43.83
N SER A 6 -8.06 4.18 -43.93
CA SER A 6 -7.82 4.95 -45.16
C SER A 6 -6.41 4.71 -45.73
N ASN A 7 -5.40 4.75 -44.88
CA ASN A 7 -4.01 4.53 -45.23
C ASN A 7 -3.63 3.05 -45.03
N TRP A 8 -3.36 2.34 -46.15
CA TRP A 8 -3.14 0.89 -46.11
C TRP A 8 -1.67 0.53 -46.35
N SER A 9 -1.20 -0.47 -45.57
CA SER A 9 0.12 -1.06 -45.67
C SER A 9 0.02 -2.57 -45.92
N SER A 10 0.98 -3.11 -46.68
CA SER A 10 1.12 -4.56 -46.88
C SER A 10 1.66 -5.29 -45.65
N THR A 11 2.16 -4.57 -44.61
CA THR A 11 2.62 -5.20 -43.38
C THR A 11 1.45 -5.79 -42.57
N ALA A 12 1.63 -7.01 -42.06
CA ALA A 12 0.60 -7.68 -41.25
C ALA A 12 0.49 -7.13 -39.85
N THR A 13 1.53 -6.45 -39.38
CA THR A 13 1.63 -5.95 -37.98
C THR A 13 1.55 -4.44 -37.90
N GLN A 14 0.89 -3.93 -36.87
CA GLN A 14 0.84 -2.51 -36.54
C GLN A 14 1.13 -2.31 -35.05
N THR A 15 1.92 -1.29 -34.70
CA THR A 15 2.18 -0.92 -33.31
C THR A 15 1.36 0.29 -32.90
N TYR A 16 0.78 0.25 -31.72
CA TYR A 16 -0.08 1.29 -31.19
C TYR A 16 0.45 1.79 -29.83
N SER A 17 0.28 3.06 -29.58
CA SER A 17 0.64 3.71 -28.32
C SER A 17 -0.58 4.08 -27.47
N SER A 18 -1.78 3.86 -27.95
CA SER A 18 -3.07 4.08 -27.29
C SER A 18 -4.10 3.05 -27.75
N ASN A 19 -5.14 2.85 -26.97
CA ASN A 19 -6.28 2.00 -27.33
C ASN A 19 -6.91 2.44 -28.63
N GLY A 20 -7.44 1.49 -29.41
CA GLY A 20 -7.95 1.81 -30.72
C GLY A 20 -8.42 0.61 -31.53
N LYS A 21 -8.29 0.76 -32.84
CA LYS A 21 -8.74 -0.22 -33.81
C LYS A 21 -7.63 -0.53 -34.82
N ILE A 22 -7.63 -1.75 -35.30
CA ILE A 22 -6.89 -2.17 -36.49
C ILE A 22 -7.87 -2.59 -37.58
N TYR A 23 -7.59 -2.20 -38.82
CA TYR A 23 -8.36 -2.62 -39.98
C TYR A 23 -7.50 -3.55 -40.84
N ALA A 24 -8.11 -4.59 -41.35
CA ALA A 24 -7.47 -5.52 -42.26
C ALA A 24 -8.39 -5.87 -43.46
N ARG A 25 -7.82 -6.09 -44.62
CA ARG A 25 -8.52 -6.61 -45.78
C ARG A 25 -7.59 -7.48 -46.63
N LEU A 26 -8.17 -8.37 -47.39
CA LEU A 26 -7.43 -9.19 -48.34
C LEU A 26 -7.31 -8.44 -49.68
N TRP A 27 -6.27 -8.74 -50.41
CA TRP A 27 -6.04 -8.25 -51.78
C TRP A 27 -5.58 -9.40 -52.65
N ASP A 28 -6.23 -9.61 -53.79
CA ASP A 28 -5.94 -10.69 -54.74
C ASP A 28 -4.98 -10.29 -55.88
N GLY A 29 -4.47 -9.07 -55.82
CA GLY A 29 -3.63 -8.47 -56.88
C GLY A 29 -4.40 -7.48 -57.74
N THR A 30 -5.73 -7.45 -57.67
CA THR A 30 -6.61 -6.59 -58.49
C THR A 30 -7.70 -5.95 -57.65
N ASN A 31 -8.34 -6.72 -56.78
CA ASN A 31 -9.49 -6.29 -55.98
C ASN A 31 -9.21 -6.38 -54.48
N PHE A 32 -9.85 -5.53 -53.70
CA PHE A 32 -9.87 -5.59 -52.27
C PHE A 32 -11.14 -6.28 -51.76
N GLY A 33 -10.99 -7.19 -50.82
CA GLY A 33 -12.07 -7.81 -50.11
C GLY A 33 -12.67 -6.86 -49.05
N ALA A 34 -13.70 -7.35 -48.35
CA ALA A 34 -14.31 -6.64 -47.24
C ALA A 34 -13.31 -6.33 -46.12
N THR A 35 -13.48 -5.18 -45.47
CA THR A 35 -12.63 -4.76 -44.36
C THR A 35 -13.10 -5.40 -43.06
N ALA A 36 -12.21 -6.09 -42.38
CA ALA A 36 -12.36 -6.54 -41.02
C ALA A 36 -11.82 -5.50 -40.02
N THR A 37 -12.41 -5.42 -38.84
CA THR A 37 -12.00 -4.50 -37.79
C THR A 37 -11.72 -5.26 -36.48
N GLY A 38 -10.52 -5.10 -35.95
CA GLY A 38 -10.15 -5.56 -34.59
C GLY A 38 -10.11 -4.38 -33.62
N ASN A 39 -10.66 -4.55 -32.43
CA ASN A 39 -10.59 -3.55 -31.36
C ASN A 39 -9.63 -4.03 -30.26
N PHE A 40 -8.91 -3.11 -29.66
CA PHE A 40 -8.08 -3.40 -28.46
C PHE A 40 -8.18 -2.25 -27.47
N THR A 41 -8.22 -2.60 -26.16
CA THR A 41 -8.47 -1.68 -25.05
C THR A 41 -7.55 -1.95 -23.85
N ASN A 42 -6.44 -2.63 -24.09
CA ASN A 42 -5.54 -3.12 -23.06
C ASN A 42 -4.27 -2.26 -22.87
N ILE A 43 -4.22 -1.08 -23.49
CA ILE A 43 -3.13 -0.11 -23.28
C ILE A 43 -3.55 0.85 -22.17
N ASP A 44 -2.86 0.78 -21.06
CA ASP A 44 -3.00 1.71 -19.95
C ASP A 44 -1.65 2.34 -19.63
N LYS A 45 -1.59 3.67 -19.71
CA LYS A 45 -0.42 4.49 -19.38
C LYS A 45 -0.71 5.47 -18.25
N THR A 46 -1.92 5.39 -17.69
CA THR A 46 -2.36 6.24 -16.60
C THR A 46 -1.85 5.66 -15.29
N LYS A 47 -1.19 6.47 -14.50
CA LYS A 47 -0.74 6.05 -13.19
C LYS A 47 -1.89 6.01 -12.20
N PRO A 48 -1.96 5.01 -11.32
CA PRO A 48 -2.90 5.01 -10.21
C PRO A 48 -2.63 6.19 -9.26
N VAL A 49 -3.63 6.58 -8.49
CA VAL A 49 -3.56 7.73 -7.57
C VAL A 49 -3.78 7.27 -6.14
N VAL A 50 -2.83 7.54 -5.25
CA VAL A 50 -3.03 7.41 -3.80
C VAL A 50 -3.87 8.59 -3.31
N THR A 51 -5.13 8.36 -2.96
CA THR A 51 -6.07 9.39 -2.51
C THR A 51 -5.94 9.67 -1.01
N GLY A 52 -5.55 8.68 -0.21
CA GLY A 52 -5.33 8.81 1.23
C GLY A 52 -4.17 7.98 1.75
N ALA A 53 -3.44 8.55 2.72
CA ALA A 53 -2.40 7.87 3.48
C ALA A 53 -2.43 8.44 4.91
N THR A 54 -3.17 7.79 5.82
CA THR A 54 -3.37 8.27 7.19
C THR A 54 -2.76 7.30 8.18
N ALA A 55 -1.80 7.79 8.95
CA ALA A 55 -1.20 7.02 10.03
C ALA A 55 -2.10 7.06 11.28
N THR A 56 -2.32 5.90 11.88
CA THR A 56 -2.96 5.71 13.17
C THR A 56 -2.06 4.81 14.02
N THR A 57 -2.49 4.42 15.23
CA THR A 57 -1.70 3.51 16.07
C THR A 57 -1.26 2.27 15.29
N ASN A 58 0.02 2.10 15.06
CA ASN A 58 0.69 1.02 14.30
C ASN A 58 0.13 0.69 12.90
N LYS A 59 -0.78 1.49 12.35
CA LYS A 59 -1.43 1.26 11.05
C LYS A 59 -1.26 2.45 10.13
N ILE A 60 -1.29 2.19 8.83
CA ILE A 60 -1.41 3.23 7.82
C ILE A 60 -2.63 2.88 6.97
N ALA A 61 -3.71 3.67 7.09
CA ALA A 61 -4.87 3.53 6.22
C ALA A 61 -4.53 4.11 4.85
N ILE A 62 -4.67 3.29 3.82
CA ILE A 62 -4.35 3.61 2.43
C ILE A 62 -5.63 3.56 1.63
N THR A 63 -5.91 4.63 0.90
CA THR A 63 -6.93 4.64 -0.15
C THR A 63 -6.32 5.09 -1.47
N ALA A 64 -6.72 4.44 -2.56
CA ALA A 64 -6.21 4.76 -3.89
C ALA A 64 -7.22 4.37 -4.97
N THR A 65 -7.09 4.98 -6.15
CA THR A 65 -7.95 4.71 -7.30
C THR A 65 -7.13 4.51 -8.57
N ASP A 66 -7.64 3.65 -9.46
CA ASP A 66 -7.20 3.50 -10.84
C ASP A 66 -8.38 3.10 -11.73
N GLU A 67 -8.70 3.92 -12.72
CA GLU A 67 -9.90 3.74 -13.55
C GLU A 67 -9.67 2.78 -14.75
N ALA A 68 -8.42 2.56 -15.15
CA ALA A 68 -8.09 1.79 -16.34
C ALA A 68 -7.78 0.32 -16.04
N SER A 69 -6.55 -0.04 -15.72
CA SER A 69 -6.15 -1.46 -15.54
C SER A 69 -6.45 -2.01 -14.13
N GLY A 70 -6.62 -1.15 -13.16
CA GLY A 70 -6.88 -1.49 -11.75
C GLY A 70 -5.61 -1.72 -10.94
N ILE A 71 -5.69 -1.44 -9.65
CA ILE A 71 -4.59 -1.58 -8.69
C ILE A 71 -4.40 -3.05 -8.35
N ILE A 72 -3.15 -3.53 -8.41
CA ILE A 72 -2.75 -4.90 -8.07
C ILE A 72 -1.77 -4.96 -6.91
N GLY A 73 -1.27 -3.83 -6.41
CA GLY A 73 -0.32 -3.84 -5.30
C GLY A 73 -0.14 -2.48 -4.64
N TYR A 74 0.32 -2.50 -3.38
CA TYR A 74 0.73 -1.32 -2.65
C TYR A 74 2.09 -1.52 -2.00
N ALA A 75 2.79 -0.42 -1.70
CA ALA A 75 3.99 -0.43 -0.90
C ALA A 75 3.98 0.72 0.10
N VAL A 76 4.63 0.50 1.24
CA VAL A 76 4.88 1.51 2.27
C VAL A 76 6.37 1.52 2.57
N THR A 77 7.01 2.65 2.35
CA THR A 77 8.46 2.82 2.49
C THR A 77 8.79 3.97 3.43
N THR A 78 10.01 3.98 3.98
CA THR A 78 10.53 5.13 4.75
C THR A 78 11.30 6.12 3.87
N SER A 79 11.55 5.76 2.61
CA SER A 79 12.17 6.61 1.60
C SER A 79 11.16 7.03 0.54
N ASN A 80 11.27 8.27 0.06
CA ASN A 80 10.47 8.78 -1.08
C ASN A 80 11.07 8.34 -2.44
N THR A 81 11.62 7.14 -2.50
CA THR A 81 12.13 6.53 -3.72
C THR A 81 11.16 5.45 -4.18
N THR A 82 10.88 5.37 -5.47
CA THR A 82 9.98 4.34 -6.03
C THR A 82 10.43 2.94 -5.60
N PRO A 83 9.57 2.15 -4.94
CA PRO A 83 9.93 0.82 -4.46
C PRO A 83 10.06 -0.18 -5.61
N SER A 84 10.91 -1.19 -5.42
CA SER A 84 11.06 -2.31 -6.35
C SER A 84 10.09 -3.46 -6.07
N SER A 85 9.50 -3.50 -4.87
CA SER A 85 8.56 -4.56 -4.46
C SER A 85 7.27 -3.97 -3.91
N PHE A 86 6.18 -4.70 -4.11
CA PHE A 86 4.83 -4.34 -3.67
C PHE A 86 4.19 -5.52 -2.96
N THR A 87 3.30 -5.24 -2.02
CA THR A 87 2.39 -6.24 -1.46
C THR A 87 1.22 -6.38 -2.42
N ASP A 88 1.00 -7.59 -2.92
CA ASP A 88 -0.05 -7.87 -3.89
C ASP A 88 -1.44 -7.77 -3.28
N VAL A 89 -2.39 -7.31 -4.08
CA VAL A 89 -3.82 -7.30 -3.79
C VAL A 89 -4.58 -7.81 -5.02
N ALA A 90 -5.81 -8.29 -4.80
CA ALA A 90 -6.70 -8.58 -5.92
C ALA A 90 -6.97 -7.30 -6.72
N SER A 91 -6.96 -7.40 -8.05
CA SER A 91 -7.16 -6.24 -8.93
C SER A 91 -8.46 -5.49 -8.58
N THR A 92 -8.34 -4.20 -8.36
CA THR A 92 -9.47 -3.35 -7.96
C THR A 92 -9.32 -1.94 -8.51
N LYS A 93 -10.45 -1.31 -8.86
CA LYS A 93 -10.49 0.11 -9.25
C LYS A 93 -10.30 1.05 -8.05
N THR A 94 -10.69 0.60 -6.87
CA THR A 94 -10.57 1.35 -5.63
C THR A 94 -9.95 0.47 -4.56
N LEU A 95 -8.78 0.85 -4.07
CA LEU A 95 -8.09 0.18 -2.98
C LEU A 95 -8.44 0.84 -1.64
N SER A 96 -8.71 0.02 -0.62
CA SER A 96 -8.81 0.45 0.77
C SER A 96 -8.20 -0.63 1.66
N VAL A 97 -7.02 -0.37 2.21
CA VAL A 97 -6.28 -1.30 3.08
C VAL A 97 -5.69 -0.56 4.28
N ALA A 98 -5.39 -1.27 5.34
CA ALA A 98 -4.80 -0.71 6.55
C ALA A 98 -3.72 -1.63 7.11
N PRO A 99 -2.56 -1.77 6.46
CA PRO A 99 -1.46 -2.59 6.95
C PRO A 99 -0.94 -2.10 8.31
N THR A 100 -0.38 -3.02 9.09
CA THR A 100 0.07 -2.81 10.48
C THR A 100 1.58 -2.95 10.62
N GLY A 101 2.11 -2.67 11.81
CA GLY A 101 3.54 -2.86 12.13
C GLY A 101 4.38 -1.61 11.96
N TYR A 102 3.78 -0.44 11.83
CA TYR A 102 4.49 0.82 11.64
C TYR A 102 4.83 1.49 12.97
N ARG A 103 5.97 2.20 12.98
CA ARG A 103 6.52 2.82 14.20
C ARG A 103 6.17 4.30 14.31
N GLN A 104 5.94 4.74 15.53
CA GLN A 104 5.78 6.17 15.85
C GLN A 104 7.01 7.00 15.45
N GLY A 105 6.78 8.25 15.05
CA GLY A 105 7.84 9.20 14.73
C GLY A 105 8.48 9.03 13.35
N THR A 106 8.08 8.01 12.60
CA THR A 106 8.60 7.74 11.26
C THR A 106 7.64 8.28 10.20
N THR A 107 8.16 9.01 9.22
CA THR A 107 7.40 9.37 8.01
C THR A 107 7.44 8.20 7.04
N TYR A 108 6.28 7.81 6.57
CA TYR A 108 6.12 6.77 5.56
C TYR A 108 5.62 7.36 4.25
N TYR A 109 5.99 6.70 3.16
CA TYR A 109 5.56 7.02 1.80
C TYR A 109 4.77 5.84 1.25
N VAL A 110 3.57 6.12 0.78
CA VAL A 110 2.66 5.13 0.22
C VAL A 110 2.71 5.19 -1.29
N TRP A 111 2.74 4.03 -1.91
CA TRP A 111 2.77 3.82 -3.35
C TRP A 111 1.76 2.76 -3.74
N VAL A 112 1.21 2.85 -4.93
CA VAL A 112 0.37 1.81 -5.52
C VAL A 112 0.83 1.51 -6.94
N LYS A 113 0.60 0.27 -7.36
CA LYS A 113 0.94 -0.23 -8.69
C LYS A 113 -0.32 -0.79 -9.34
N ASP A 114 -0.54 -0.47 -10.62
CA ASP A 114 -1.62 -1.00 -11.43
C ASP A 114 -1.22 -2.28 -12.19
N ALA A 115 -2.19 -2.91 -12.86
CA ALA A 115 -1.97 -4.14 -13.63
C ALA A 115 -1.18 -3.90 -14.92
N ALA A 116 -1.12 -2.68 -15.43
CA ALA A 116 -0.28 -2.32 -16.58
C ALA A 116 1.18 -2.04 -16.19
N GLY A 117 1.49 -2.01 -14.87
CA GLY A 117 2.83 -1.78 -14.34
C GLY A 117 3.15 -0.32 -14.05
N ASN A 118 2.19 0.61 -14.19
CA ASN A 118 2.42 1.99 -13.81
C ASN A 118 2.42 2.12 -12.28
N VAL A 119 3.30 2.96 -11.75
CA VAL A 119 3.42 3.23 -10.31
C VAL A 119 3.00 4.67 -10.04
N SER A 120 2.21 4.86 -8.99
CA SER A 120 1.75 6.18 -8.53
C SER A 120 2.91 7.10 -8.19
N ALA A 121 2.64 8.41 -8.05
CA ALA A 121 3.45 9.25 -7.19
C ALA A 121 3.32 8.77 -5.74
N SER A 122 4.33 9.04 -4.92
CA SER A 122 4.25 8.78 -3.48
C SER A 122 3.26 9.72 -2.82
N LYS A 123 2.58 9.22 -1.78
CA LYS A 123 1.86 10.07 -0.84
C LYS A 123 2.46 9.87 0.55
N SER A 124 3.06 10.92 1.10
CA SER A 124 3.51 10.87 2.49
C SER A 124 2.31 10.81 3.43
N THR A 125 2.47 10.08 4.53
CA THR A 125 1.57 10.21 5.67
C THR A 125 1.76 11.64 6.21
N ALA A 126 0.87 12.57 5.92
CA ALA A 126 1.07 14.03 6.11
C ALA A 126 1.36 14.45 7.57
N THR A 127 1.00 13.64 8.49
CA THR A 127 1.39 13.69 9.90
C THR A 127 2.13 12.43 10.30
N GLY A 128 2.71 11.77 9.38
CA GLY A 128 3.50 10.52 9.31
C GLY A 128 3.90 9.81 10.57
N LYS A 129 3.29 10.18 11.68
CA LYS A 129 3.56 9.61 12.97
C LYS A 129 2.45 8.62 13.26
N VAL A 130 2.81 7.36 13.24
CA VAL A 130 2.06 6.37 14.01
C VAL A 130 2.05 6.92 15.44
N THR A 131 0.95 7.55 15.85
CA THR A 131 0.78 8.11 17.18
C THR A 131 0.40 6.99 18.16
N ASP A 132 0.66 7.22 19.45
CA ASP A 132 0.17 6.48 20.62
C ASP A 132 1.06 5.42 21.26
N LEU A 133 2.36 5.57 21.20
CA LEU A 133 3.21 5.00 22.23
C LEU A 133 3.37 6.03 23.37
N THR A 134 2.23 6.45 23.95
CA THR A 134 2.21 7.37 25.07
C THR A 134 2.09 6.62 26.40
N ALA A 135 2.62 7.19 27.47
CA ALA A 135 2.47 6.63 28.82
C ALA A 135 1.00 6.43 29.24
N ALA A 136 0.07 7.21 28.66
CA ALA A 136 -1.37 7.07 28.92
C ALA A 136 -1.96 5.72 28.47
N ASN A 137 -1.29 5.01 27.55
CA ASN A 137 -1.70 3.70 27.09
C ASN A 137 -1.19 2.55 27.96
N ILE A 138 -0.40 2.85 28.98
CA ILE A 138 0.12 1.86 29.92
C ILE A 138 -0.64 1.99 31.24
N LYS A 139 -1.18 0.88 31.71
CA LYS A 139 -1.83 0.77 33.00
C LYS A 139 -0.99 -0.08 33.94
N PHE A 140 -0.99 0.26 35.21
CA PHE A 140 -0.31 -0.49 36.27
C PHE A 140 -1.32 -1.04 37.25
N THR A 141 -1.09 -2.24 37.73
CA THR A 141 -1.76 -2.86 38.86
C THR A 141 -0.72 -3.36 39.85
N TYR A 142 -1.09 -3.38 41.13
CA TYR A 142 -0.18 -3.77 42.23
C TYR A 142 -0.84 -4.84 43.08
N SER A 143 -0.08 -5.84 43.50
CA SER A 143 -0.56 -6.88 44.40
C SER A 143 0.51 -7.18 45.46
N PRO A 144 0.20 -7.01 46.77
CA PRO A 144 -0.99 -6.37 47.35
C PRO A 144 -1.17 -4.90 46.94
N SER A 145 -2.41 -4.40 46.92
CA SER A 145 -2.71 -3.00 46.56
C SER A 145 -2.79 -2.07 47.80
N GLY A 146 -2.82 -2.62 49.00
CA GLY A 146 -2.84 -1.85 50.27
C GLY A 146 -1.49 -1.89 50.98
N TRP A 147 -1.41 -1.22 52.13
CA TRP A 147 -0.23 -1.26 52.99
C TRP A 147 0.12 -2.69 53.38
N THR A 148 1.39 -3.06 53.20
CA THR A 148 1.87 -4.42 53.39
C THR A 148 3.31 -4.40 53.89
N ASN A 149 3.70 -5.45 54.62
CA ASN A 149 5.08 -5.76 54.99
C ASN A 149 5.63 -6.92 54.13
N LYS A 150 4.98 -7.23 53.01
CA LYS A 150 5.38 -8.27 52.05
C LYS A 150 5.76 -7.62 50.74
N ASP A 151 6.41 -8.39 49.87
CA ASP A 151 6.74 -7.98 48.51
C ASP A 151 5.51 -7.53 47.73
N VAL A 152 5.69 -6.53 46.89
CA VAL A 152 4.66 -6.04 45.98
C VAL A 152 5.02 -6.41 44.54
N THR A 153 4.11 -7.04 43.86
CA THR A 153 4.20 -7.30 42.40
C THR A 153 3.50 -6.18 41.68
N ALA A 154 4.25 -5.45 40.84
CA ALA A 154 3.72 -4.47 39.90
C ALA A 154 3.55 -5.12 38.53
N THR A 155 2.37 -5.00 37.93
CA THR A 155 2.07 -5.51 36.58
C THR A 155 1.71 -4.35 35.67
N ALA A 156 2.41 -4.22 34.56
CA ALA A 156 2.08 -3.29 33.50
C ALA A 156 1.21 -3.97 32.42
N SER A 157 0.24 -3.24 31.90
CA SER A 157 -0.60 -3.71 30.78
C SER A 157 -0.88 -2.60 29.80
N THR A 158 -1.18 -2.96 28.54
CA THR A 158 -1.56 -2.03 27.48
C THR A 158 -2.59 -2.65 26.56
N THR A 159 -3.48 -1.84 26.02
CA THR A 159 -4.41 -2.22 24.96
C THR A 159 -3.85 -1.97 23.55
N VAL A 160 -2.65 -1.37 23.44
CA VAL A 160 -1.98 -1.11 22.17
C VAL A 160 -1.41 -2.42 21.65
N THR A 161 -1.82 -2.80 20.44
CA THR A 161 -1.39 -4.03 19.77
C THR A 161 -0.25 -3.79 18.78
N GLY A 162 0.55 -4.82 18.52
CA GLY A 162 1.67 -4.74 17.56
C GLY A 162 2.98 -4.20 18.15
N PHE A 163 3.05 -4.03 19.49
CA PHE A 163 4.24 -3.62 20.22
C PHE A 163 4.53 -4.56 21.39
N THR A 164 5.80 -4.66 21.75
CA THR A 164 6.19 -5.39 22.95
C THR A 164 6.23 -4.42 24.13
N LEU A 165 5.43 -4.70 25.17
CA LEU A 165 5.52 -3.97 26.43
C LEU A 165 6.81 -4.37 27.14
N GLN A 166 7.56 -3.37 27.58
CA GLN A 166 8.76 -3.56 28.39
C GLN A 166 8.60 -2.86 29.74
N THR A 167 9.15 -3.44 30.77
CA THR A 167 9.18 -2.87 32.13
C THR A 167 10.62 -2.74 32.64
N SER A 168 10.83 -1.80 33.56
CA SER A 168 12.12 -1.57 34.19
C SER A 168 11.90 -1.16 35.64
N LYS A 169 12.80 -1.55 36.55
CA LYS A 169 12.83 -1.11 37.97
C LYS A 169 13.57 0.22 38.14
N ASP A 170 14.51 0.51 37.27
CA ASP A 170 15.46 1.62 37.42
C ASP A 170 15.36 2.64 36.24
N GLY A 171 14.48 2.39 35.26
CA GLY A 171 14.35 3.24 34.08
C GLY A 171 15.46 3.10 33.06
N SER A 172 16.46 2.24 33.30
CA SER A 172 17.65 2.05 32.46
C SER A 172 17.73 0.64 31.88
N ASN A 173 17.46 -0.37 32.69
CA ASN A 173 17.49 -1.78 32.31
C ASN A 173 16.08 -2.28 32.00
N TRP A 174 15.77 -2.55 30.73
CA TRP A 174 14.45 -2.91 30.26
C TRP A 174 14.30 -4.40 29.98
N SER A 175 13.18 -4.97 30.38
CA SER A 175 12.80 -6.37 30.16
C SER A 175 11.43 -6.48 29.49
N SER A 176 11.25 -7.49 28.65
CA SER A 176 9.96 -7.81 28.04
C SER A 176 8.96 -8.50 28.98
N THR A 177 9.29 -8.66 30.28
CA THR A 177 8.36 -9.17 31.28
C THR A 177 7.35 -8.09 31.65
N ALA A 178 6.08 -8.44 31.76
CA ALA A 178 5.03 -7.50 32.16
C ALA A 178 5.01 -7.23 33.68
N THR A 179 5.74 -8.00 34.49
CA THR A 179 5.72 -7.97 35.94
C THR A 179 7.08 -7.69 36.55
N GLN A 180 7.10 -6.93 37.64
CA GLN A 180 8.28 -6.66 38.45
C GLN A 180 7.90 -6.86 39.95
N THR A 181 8.74 -7.55 40.74
CA THR A 181 8.54 -7.74 42.18
C THR A 181 9.51 -6.84 42.92
N TYR A 182 8.99 -6.18 43.95
CA TYR A 182 9.69 -5.25 44.82
C TYR A 182 9.56 -5.75 46.29
N SER A 183 10.66 -5.84 47.01
CA SER A 183 10.78 -6.21 48.42
C SER A 183 11.13 -5.02 49.27
#